data_3e45a1c8cef6ce78338bbb22cc499634
#
_entry.id   3e45a1c8cef6ce78338bbb22cc499634
#
_cell.length_a   1.000
_cell.length_b   1.000
_cell.length_c   1.000
_cell.angle_alpha   90.00
_cell.angle_beta   90.00
_cell.angle_gamma   90.00
#
_symmetry.space_group_name_H-M   'P 1'
#
loop_
_entity.id
_entity.type
_entity.pdbx_description
1 polymer ?
#
loop_
_entity_poly.entity_id
_entity_poly.type
_entity_poly.pdbx_seq_one_letter_code
_entity_poly.pdbx_strand_id
1 'polypeptide(L)'
;MTYFKKFFIIFFLFIFYAVNSNAKDFIGVIGFAIGNIENQNSEKLSNGSKIYFGDTIIVNKQSNAQVLLLDETVLTVGENSEVTIDEFIYDPKSKSGKIVSNILTGTVKVMTGNISKNNPEDLEIKMPTGTLGARGTEFVVVADSNDKTTVVLLGPGPNNSLGMTPGNIEVTDGNNFMDITQPGFFSVITN
;
A
#
# COMPACT_ATOMS: atom_id res chain seq x y z
N MET A 1 43.47 23.00 -35.55
CA MET A 1 42.84 23.58 -34.35
C MET A 1 41.30 23.54 -34.37
N THR A 2 40.63 23.49 -35.50
CA THR A 2 39.16 23.46 -35.66
C THR A 2 38.52 22.09 -35.35
N TYR A 3 39.20 20.99 -35.63
CA TYR A 3 38.65 19.63 -35.38
C TYR A 3 38.66 19.25 -33.89
N PHE A 4 39.65 19.73 -33.14
CA PHE A 4 39.75 19.49 -31.68
C PHE A 4 38.66 20.22 -30.90
N LYS A 5 38.28 21.45 -31.34
CA LYS A 5 37.15 22.18 -30.75
C LYS A 5 35.79 21.48 -31.03
N LYS A 6 35.59 20.96 -32.25
CA LYS A 6 34.37 20.23 -32.60
C LYS A 6 34.25 18.90 -31.81
N PHE A 7 35.36 18.18 -31.62
CA PHE A 7 35.40 16.97 -30.83
C PHE A 7 35.06 17.25 -29.36
N PHE A 8 35.55 18.34 -28.78
CA PHE A 8 35.27 18.73 -27.40
C PHE A 8 33.80 19.15 -27.18
N ILE A 9 33.18 19.81 -28.18
CA ILE A 9 31.77 20.20 -28.14
C ILE A 9 30.87 18.95 -28.22
N ILE A 10 31.19 17.98 -29.05
CA ILE A 10 30.42 16.74 -29.17
C ILE A 10 30.58 15.90 -27.90
N PHE A 11 31.77 15.85 -27.31
CA PHE A 11 32.01 15.13 -26.03
C PHE A 11 31.28 15.82 -24.86
N PHE A 12 31.20 17.14 -24.84
CA PHE A 12 30.46 17.90 -23.82
C PHE A 12 28.95 17.78 -23.98
N LEU A 13 28.43 17.64 -25.20
CA LEU A 13 27.02 17.34 -25.48
C LEU A 13 26.64 15.90 -25.02
N PHE A 14 27.56 14.95 -25.10
CA PHE A 14 27.33 13.57 -24.64
C PHE A 14 27.28 13.45 -23.11
N ILE A 15 27.96 14.32 -22.38
CA ILE A 15 27.93 14.35 -20.90
C ILE A 15 26.60 14.95 -20.40
N PHE A 16 25.89 15.76 -21.18
CA PHE A 16 24.59 16.35 -20.83
C PHE A 16 23.40 15.38 -20.99
N TYR A 17 23.61 14.25 -21.64
CA TYR A 17 22.69 13.12 -21.58
C TYR A 17 22.95 12.22 -20.36
N ALA A 18 23.30 12.78 -19.22
CA ALA A 18 23.19 12.10 -17.95
C ALA A 18 21.70 11.85 -17.72
N VAL A 19 21.27 10.64 -18.05
CA VAL A 19 19.94 10.12 -17.79
C VAL A 19 19.64 10.39 -16.32
N ASN A 20 18.64 11.25 -16.07
CA ASN A 20 18.06 11.35 -14.74
C ASN A 20 17.44 9.98 -14.44
N SER A 21 18.22 9.06 -13.89
CA SER A 21 17.72 7.85 -13.28
C SER A 21 16.97 8.30 -12.02
N ASN A 22 15.65 8.47 -12.12
CA ASN A 22 14.82 8.55 -10.95
C ASN A 22 14.90 7.16 -10.31
N ALA A 23 15.77 7.01 -9.32
CA ALA A 23 15.77 5.84 -8.47
C ALA A 23 14.41 5.84 -7.74
N LYS A 24 13.57 4.84 -8.01
CA LYS A 24 12.34 4.66 -7.25
C LYS A 24 12.70 4.32 -5.80
N ASP A 25 12.03 4.94 -4.85
CA ASP A 25 12.24 4.70 -3.44
C ASP A 25 11.76 3.30 -3.07
N PHE A 26 12.65 2.51 -2.46
CA PHE A 26 12.35 1.19 -1.93
C PHE A 26 11.47 1.31 -0.68
N ILE A 27 10.32 0.65 -0.68
CA ILE A 27 9.32 0.77 0.39
C ILE A 27 8.97 -0.56 1.08
N GLY A 28 9.35 -1.69 0.49
CA GLY A 28 9.02 -3.00 1.06
C GLY A 28 9.41 -4.16 0.16
N VAL A 29 9.00 -5.36 0.57
CA VAL A 29 9.28 -6.61 -0.16
C VAL A 29 8.04 -7.50 -0.24
N ILE A 30 7.99 -8.37 -1.24
CA ILE A 30 7.11 -9.53 -1.23
C ILE A 30 7.65 -10.55 -0.24
N GLY A 31 7.00 -10.70 0.90
CA GLY A 31 7.35 -11.68 1.92
C GLY A 31 6.92 -13.09 1.56
N PHE A 32 5.77 -13.21 0.88
CA PHE A 32 5.22 -14.48 0.40
C PHE A 32 4.49 -14.26 -0.93
N ALA A 33 4.64 -15.20 -1.84
CA ALA A 33 3.94 -15.23 -3.12
C ALA A 33 3.64 -16.66 -3.56
N ILE A 34 2.41 -16.92 -3.97
CA ILE A 34 2.00 -18.18 -4.61
C ILE A 34 1.16 -17.85 -5.82
N GLY A 35 1.38 -18.55 -6.93
CA GLY A 35 0.68 -18.35 -8.19
C GLY A 35 1.32 -17.25 -9.06
N ASN A 36 0.49 -16.49 -9.77
CA ASN A 36 0.91 -15.44 -10.70
C ASN A 36 0.66 -14.06 -10.09
N ILE A 37 1.74 -13.40 -9.69
CA ILE A 37 1.75 -12.04 -9.17
C ILE A 37 2.68 -11.22 -10.05
N GLU A 38 2.23 -10.03 -10.44
CA GLU A 38 2.97 -9.13 -11.31
C GLU A 38 2.79 -7.67 -10.88
N ASN A 39 3.67 -6.80 -11.36
CA ASN A 39 3.50 -5.36 -11.21
C ASN A 39 2.79 -4.77 -12.45
N GLN A 40 2.57 -3.44 -12.44
CA GLN A 40 1.94 -2.70 -13.54
C GLN A 40 2.65 -2.82 -14.90
N ASN A 41 3.91 -3.26 -14.91
CA ASN A 41 4.70 -3.49 -16.14
C ASN A 41 4.67 -4.96 -16.59
N SER A 42 3.82 -5.81 -15.99
CA SER A 42 3.78 -7.24 -16.18
C SER A 42 5.09 -7.97 -15.81
N GLU A 43 5.88 -7.37 -14.92
CA GLU A 43 7.05 -8.02 -14.36
C GLU A 43 6.64 -8.93 -13.21
N LYS A 44 7.08 -10.18 -13.26
CA LYS A 44 6.71 -11.18 -12.24
C LYS A 44 7.30 -10.83 -10.88
N LEU A 45 6.44 -10.82 -9.86
CA LEU A 45 6.81 -10.67 -8.47
C LEU A 45 6.84 -12.04 -7.78
N SER A 46 7.86 -12.27 -6.95
CA SER A 46 8.08 -13.51 -6.21
C SER A 46 8.62 -13.19 -4.81
N ASN A 47 8.79 -14.20 -3.98
CA ASN A 47 9.37 -14.04 -2.65
C ASN A 47 10.71 -13.27 -2.71
N GLY A 48 10.81 -12.20 -1.92
CA GLY A 48 11.97 -11.30 -1.88
C GLY A 48 12.00 -10.23 -2.97
N SER A 49 11.04 -10.20 -3.92
CA SER A 49 10.94 -9.09 -4.87
C SER A 49 10.76 -7.77 -4.13
N LYS A 50 11.54 -6.77 -4.53
CA LYS A 50 11.46 -5.42 -3.95
C LYS A 50 10.22 -4.70 -4.47
N ILE A 51 9.58 -3.96 -3.58
CA ILE A 51 8.47 -3.07 -3.89
C ILE A 51 8.96 -1.63 -3.76
N TYR A 52 8.58 -0.81 -4.71
CA TYR A 52 8.98 0.58 -4.78
C TYR A 52 7.75 1.49 -4.73
N PHE A 53 7.97 2.73 -4.35
CA PHE A 53 6.94 3.78 -4.40
C PHE A 53 6.25 3.83 -5.77
N GLY A 54 4.93 3.85 -5.77
CA GLY A 54 4.09 3.87 -6.95
C GLY A 54 3.97 2.53 -7.68
N ASP A 55 4.48 1.44 -7.10
CA ASP A 55 4.25 0.12 -7.68
C ASP A 55 2.82 -0.35 -7.42
N THR A 56 2.21 -0.94 -8.45
CA THR A 56 0.95 -1.66 -8.36
C THR A 56 1.23 -3.16 -8.28
N ILE A 57 0.62 -3.83 -7.31
CA ILE A 57 0.69 -5.28 -7.13
C ILE A 57 -0.59 -5.88 -7.67
N ILE A 58 -0.48 -6.72 -8.69
CA ILE A 58 -1.59 -7.41 -9.33
C ILE A 58 -1.49 -8.89 -8.99
N VAL A 59 -2.51 -9.40 -8.29
CA VAL A 59 -2.60 -10.80 -7.87
C VAL A 59 -3.68 -11.47 -8.71
N ASN A 60 -3.26 -12.35 -9.60
CA ASN A 60 -4.14 -13.03 -10.54
C ASN A 60 -4.95 -14.15 -9.85
N LYS A 61 -5.82 -14.82 -10.62
CA LYS A 61 -6.65 -15.93 -10.13
C LYS A 61 -5.80 -17.05 -9.52
N GLN A 62 -6.28 -17.68 -8.46
CA GLN A 62 -5.61 -18.77 -7.73
C GLN A 62 -4.22 -18.36 -7.21
N SER A 63 -4.05 -17.11 -6.88
CA SER A 63 -2.79 -16.53 -6.40
C SER A 63 -2.99 -15.79 -5.10
N ASN A 64 -1.91 -15.60 -4.34
CA ASN A 64 -1.90 -14.83 -3.11
C ASN A 64 -0.52 -14.22 -2.90
N ALA A 65 -0.48 -13.00 -2.39
CA ALA A 65 0.77 -12.32 -2.05
C ALA A 65 0.70 -11.69 -0.65
N GLN A 66 1.84 -11.62 0.01
CA GLN A 66 2.03 -10.84 1.22
C GLN A 66 3.11 -9.81 0.99
N VAL A 67 2.79 -8.54 1.16
CA VAL A 67 3.69 -7.41 1.05
C VAL A 67 4.06 -6.95 2.44
N LEU A 68 5.35 -6.84 2.72
CA LEU A 68 5.91 -6.33 3.97
C LEU A 68 6.50 -4.95 3.71
N LEU A 69 5.89 -3.91 4.26
CA LEU A 69 6.40 -2.54 4.15
C LEU A 69 7.45 -2.25 5.23
N LEU A 70 8.27 -1.23 5.01
CA LEU A 70 9.37 -0.87 5.91
C LEU A 70 8.91 -0.40 7.30
N ASP A 71 7.69 0.08 7.45
CA ASP A 71 7.07 0.46 8.72
C ASP A 71 6.45 -0.73 9.48
N GLU A 72 6.64 -1.97 8.99
CA GLU A 72 6.05 -3.20 9.49
C GLU A 72 4.54 -3.37 9.17
N THR A 73 3.97 -2.52 8.31
CA THR A 73 2.64 -2.78 7.74
C THR A 73 2.69 -4.01 6.84
N VAL A 74 1.69 -4.90 7.00
CA VAL A 74 1.56 -6.10 6.19
C VAL A 74 0.26 -6.06 5.39
N LEU A 75 0.38 -6.17 4.07
CA LEU A 75 -0.75 -6.33 3.17
C LEU A 75 -0.79 -7.78 2.70
N THR A 76 -1.87 -8.51 3.00
CA THR A 76 -2.13 -9.83 2.41
C THR A 76 -3.15 -9.64 1.29
N VAL A 77 -2.71 -9.84 0.07
CA VAL A 77 -3.46 -9.55 -1.16
C VAL A 77 -3.96 -10.88 -1.73
N GLY A 78 -5.28 -11.03 -1.78
CA GLY A 78 -5.95 -12.22 -2.30
C GLY A 78 -6.01 -12.26 -3.82
N GLU A 79 -6.58 -13.34 -4.36
CA GLU A 79 -6.74 -13.48 -5.81
C GLU A 79 -7.64 -12.40 -6.42
N ASN A 80 -7.42 -12.09 -7.70
CA ASN A 80 -8.14 -11.08 -8.49
C ASN A 80 -8.11 -9.69 -7.81
N SER A 81 -7.00 -9.36 -7.19
CA SER A 81 -6.82 -8.09 -6.46
C SER A 81 -5.75 -7.23 -7.10
N GLU A 82 -5.97 -5.92 -7.00
CA GLU A 82 -5.04 -4.90 -7.48
C GLU A 82 -4.88 -3.82 -6.42
N VAL A 83 -3.63 -3.59 -6.00
CA VAL A 83 -3.26 -2.65 -4.94
C VAL A 83 -2.10 -1.79 -5.40
N THR A 84 -2.22 -0.47 -5.27
CA THR A 84 -1.14 0.49 -5.51
C THR A 84 -0.73 1.16 -4.20
N ILE A 85 0.56 1.39 -3.99
CA ILE A 85 1.08 2.20 -2.88
C ILE A 85 1.36 3.61 -3.41
N ASP A 86 0.38 4.50 -3.22
CA ASP A 86 0.38 5.86 -3.79
C ASP A 86 1.31 6.82 -3.04
N GLU A 87 1.50 6.61 -1.74
CA GLU A 87 2.41 7.40 -0.90
C GLU A 87 3.02 6.50 0.18
N PHE A 88 4.31 6.63 0.38
CA PHE A 88 5.02 5.97 1.47
C PHE A 88 6.19 6.85 1.92
N ILE A 89 6.06 7.42 3.10
CA ILE A 89 7.10 8.18 3.80
C ILE A 89 7.29 7.52 5.14
N TYR A 90 8.51 7.19 5.52
CA TYR A 90 8.78 6.56 6.82
C TYR A 90 10.14 6.97 7.38
N ASP A 91 10.14 7.47 8.61
CA ASP A 91 11.34 7.68 9.41
C ASP A 91 11.46 6.58 10.48
N PRO A 92 12.43 5.65 10.36
CA PRO A 92 12.61 4.56 11.32
C PRO A 92 12.99 5.01 12.73
N LYS A 93 13.52 6.23 12.88
CA LYS A 93 13.93 6.74 14.20
C LYS A 93 12.73 7.22 15.01
N SER A 94 11.89 8.02 14.41
CA SER A 94 10.65 8.52 15.02
C SER A 94 9.48 7.54 14.90
N LYS A 95 9.59 6.52 14.01
CA LYS A 95 8.52 5.59 13.61
C LYS A 95 7.28 6.30 13.08
N SER A 96 7.47 7.49 12.51
CA SER A 96 6.42 8.31 11.92
C SER A 96 6.56 8.35 10.41
N GLY A 97 5.49 8.76 9.74
CA GLY A 97 5.47 8.85 8.29
C GLY A 97 4.06 8.96 7.76
N LYS A 98 3.85 8.53 6.52
CA LYS A 98 2.54 8.50 5.88
C LYS A 98 2.46 7.34 4.90
N ILE A 99 1.32 6.67 4.89
CA ILE A 99 0.96 5.63 3.91
C ILE A 99 -0.36 6.00 3.26
N VAL A 100 -0.37 6.03 1.94
CA VAL A 100 -1.61 6.05 1.15
C VAL A 100 -1.56 4.86 0.20
N SER A 101 -2.51 3.94 0.35
CA SER A 101 -2.68 2.79 -0.53
C SER A 101 -4.03 2.85 -1.21
N ASN A 102 -4.08 2.41 -2.46
CA ASN A 102 -5.32 2.34 -3.23
C ASN A 102 -5.63 0.87 -3.55
N ILE A 103 -6.76 0.38 -3.04
CA ILE A 103 -7.29 -0.95 -3.33
C ILE A 103 -8.33 -0.79 -4.43
N LEU A 104 -7.94 -1.12 -5.66
CA LEU A 104 -8.78 -0.95 -6.84
C LEU A 104 -9.85 -2.05 -6.97
N THR A 105 -9.47 -3.28 -6.64
CA THR A 105 -10.38 -4.43 -6.69
C THR A 105 -9.84 -5.58 -5.85
N GLY A 106 -10.72 -6.50 -5.47
CA GLY A 106 -10.39 -7.75 -4.80
C GLY A 106 -10.43 -7.68 -3.28
N THR A 107 -9.70 -8.57 -2.63
CA THR A 107 -9.68 -8.73 -1.17
C THR A 107 -8.28 -8.48 -0.63
N VAL A 108 -8.17 -7.52 0.28
CA VAL A 108 -6.90 -7.18 0.93
C VAL A 108 -7.08 -7.15 2.44
N LYS A 109 -6.30 -7.95 3.14
CA LYS A 109 -6.16 -7.88 4.59
C LYS A 109 -4.97 -6.98 4.94
N VAL A 110 -5.18 -6.04 5.82
CA VAL A 110 -4.17 -5.10 6.31
C VAL A 110 -3.93 -5.33 7.78
N MET A 111 -2.68 -5.53 8.15
CA MET A 111 -2.21 -5.44 9.54
C MET A 111 -1.34 -4.20 9.64
N THR A 112 -1.77 -3.22 10.43
CA THR A 112 -1.13 -1.92 10.52
C THR A 112 0.23 -1.97 11.21
N GLY A 113 1.19 -1.22 10.67
CA GLY A 113 2.54 -1.09 11.19
C GLY A 113 2.76 0.08 12.15
N ASN A 114 4.00 0.57 12.19
CA ASN A 114 4.41 1.61 13.14
C ASN A 114 3.77 2.97 12.86
N ILE A 115 3.57 3.36 11.61
CA ILE A 115 2.99 4.66 11.23
C ILE A 115 1.59 4.80 11.83
N SER A 116 0.69 3.88 11.52
CA SER A 116 -0.70 3.93 12.01
C SER A 116 -0.82 3.75 13.53
N LYS A 117 0.08 2.99 14.16
CA LYS A 117 0.10 2.87 15.63
C LYS A 117 0.45 4.18 16.33
N ASN A 118 1.33 4.98 15.75
CA ASN A 118 1.74 6.26 16.29
C ASN A 118 0.73 7.36 15.96
N ASN A 119 0.29 7.44 14.72
CA ASN A 119 -0.71 8.40 14.27
C ASN A 119 -1.69 7.74 13.27
N PRO A 120 -2.94 7.53 13.66
CA PRO A 120 -3.96 6.88 12.83
C PRO A 120 -4.23 7.61 11.51
N GLU A 121 -4.15 8.95 11.53
CA GLU A 121 -4.43 9.81 10.37
C GLU A 121 -3.36 9.67 9.26
N ASP A 122 -2.22 9.06 9.58
CA ASP A 122 -1.12 8.86 8.64
C ASP A 122 -1.25 7.56 7.82
N LEU A 123 -2.30 6.74 8.05
CA LEU A 123 -2.66 5.61 7.21
C LEU A 123 -4.00 5.85 6.53
N GLU A 124 -3.98 5.98 5.21
CA GLU A 124 -5.16 6.12 4.38
C GLU A 124 -5.24 4.97 3.37
N ILE A 125 -6.37 4.27 3.34
CA ILE A 125 -6.70 3.28 2.32
C ILE A 125 -7.81 3.84 1.45
N LYS A 126 -7.50 4.10 0.19
CA LYS A 126 -8.48 4.49 -0.83
C LYS A 126 -9.14 3.26 -1.41
N MET A 127 -10.42 3.35 -1.64
CA MET A 127 -11.27 2.29 -2.16
C MET A 127 -12.21 2.86 -3.23
N PRO A 128 -12.81 2.05 -4.11
CA PRO A 128 -13.71 2.56 -5.16
C PRO A 128 -14.87 3.40 -4.64
N THR A 129 -15.35 3.13 -3.43
CA THR A 129 -16.55 3.76 -2.85
C THR A 129 -16.24 4.66 -1.65
N GLY A 130 -14.96 4.95 -1.36
CA GLY A 130 -14.61 5.80 -0.23
C GLY A 130 -13.17 5.63 0.26
N THR A 131 -12.92 6.11 1.47
CA THR A 131 -11.61 6.00 2.12
C THR A 131 -11.74 5.44 3.53
N LEU A 132 -10.63 4.87 4.01
CA LEU A 132 -10.52 4.28 5.33
C LEU A 132 -9.24 4.76 6.01
N GLY A 133 -9.36 5.23 7.25
CA GLY A 133 -8.27 5.40 8.22
C GLY A 133 -8.30 4.27 9.25
N ALA A 134 -7.15 3.83 9.73
CA ALA A 134 -7.09 2.76 10.71
C ALA A 134 -6.06 3.02 11.79
N ARG A 135 -6.39 2.64 13.03
CA ARG A 135 -5.53 2.79 14.19
C ARG A 135 -5.18 1.44 14.80
N GLY A 136 -3.90 1.06 14.69
CA GLY A 136 -3.32 -0.05 15.45
C GLY A 136 -4.10 -1.35 15.34
N THR A 137 -4.57 -1.73 14.15
CA THR A 137 -5.55 -2.81 13.99
C THR A 137 -5.26 -3.71 12.80
N GLU A 138 -6.02 -4.79 12.73
CA GLU A 138 -6.11 -5.71 11.59
C GLU A 138 -7.51 -5.65 11.00
N PHE A 139 -7.60 -5.50 9.69
CA PHE A 139 -8.88 -5.39 8.98
C PHE A 139 -8.80 -5.98 7.57
N VAL A 140 -9.97 -6.22 6.98
CA VAL A 140 -10.11 -6.67 5.59
C VAL A 140 -10.93 -5.66 4.82
N VAL A 141 -10.48 -5.37 3.60
CA VAL A 141 -11.22 -4.64 2.58
C VAL A 141 -11.56 -5.62 1.47
N VAL A 142 -12.83 -5.63 1.07
CA VAL A 142 -13.33 -6.37 -0.10
C VAL A 142 -13.95 -5.37 -1.05
N ALA A 143 -13.23 -5.06 -2.13
CA ALA A 143 -13.68 -4.20 -3.22
C ALA A 143 -14.27 -5.10 -4.32
N ASP A 144 -15.58 -5.40 -4.22
CA ASP A 144 -16.27 -6.31 -5.14
C ASP A 144 -16.48 -5.70 -6.53
N SER A 145 -16.68 -4.38 -6.56
CA SER A 145 -16.93 -3.60 -7.77
C SER A 145 -16.68 -2.12 -7.51
N ASN A 146 -16.77 -1.31 -8.56
CA ASN A 146 -16.70 0.15 -8.42
C ASN A 146 -17.82 0.75 -7.57
N ASP A 147 -18.89 -0.01 -7.33
CA ASP A 147 -20.11 0.47 -6.66
C ASP A 147 -20.24 -0.06 -5.23
N LYS A 148 -19.37 -0.99 -4.80
CA LYS A 148 -19.50 -1.62 -3.49
C LYS A 148 -18.15 -2.01 -2.91
N THR A 149 -17.91 -1.58 -1.68
CA THR A 149 -16.79 -2.03 -0.85
C THR A 149 -17.29 -2.45 0.52
N THR A 150 -16.77 -3.55 1.04
CA THR A 150 -17.02 -4.02 2.40
C THR A 150 -15.72 -3.94 3.20
N VAL A 151 -15.80 -3.38 4.41
CA VAL A 151 -14.68 -3.27 5.35
C VAL A 151 -15.05 -4.01 6.62
N VAL A 152 -14.17 -4.87 7.12
CA VAL A 152 -14.38 -5.68 8.34
C VAL A 152 -13.22 -5.46 9.31
N LEU A 153 -13.51 -5.07 10.55
CA LEU A 153 -12.52 -5.03 11.63
C LEU A 153 -12.28 -6.44 12.15
N LEU A 154 -11.03 -6.88 12.18
CA LEU A 154 -10.63 -8.18 12.74
C LEU A 154 -10.16 -8.07 14.19
N GLY A 155 -9.56 -6.97 14.60
CA GLY A 155 -9.13 -6.73 15.96
C GLY A 155 -7.77 -6.05 16.09
N PRO A 156 -7.30 -5.82 17.31
CA PRO A 156 -7.94 -6.14 18.59
C PRO A 156 -9.12 -5.21 18.92
N GLY A 157 -10.07 -5.71 19.70
CA GLY A 157 -11.21 -4.93 20.19
C GLY A 157 -11.00 -4.38 21.60
N PRO A 158 -11.90 -3.50 22.09
CA PRO A 158 -11.77 -2.84 23.38
C PRO A 158 -11.82 -3.81 24.57
N ASN A 159 -12.53 -4.93 24.43
CA ASN A 159 -12.71 -5.93 25.49
C ASN A 159 -11.76 -7.14 25.39
N ASN A 160 -10.97 -7.23 24.31
CA ASN A 160 -10.06 -8.36 24.06
C ASN A 160 -8.77 -7.87 23.39
N SER A 161 -8.16 -6.87 23.99
CA SER A 161 -6.94 -6.25 23.45
C SER A 161 -5.66 -7.01 23.86
N LEU A 162 -5.71 -7.88 24.89
CA LEU A 162 -4.53 -8.57 25.44
C LEU A 162 -3.37 -7.62 25.74
N GLY A 163 -3.69 -6.40 26.21
CA GLY A 163 -2.71 -5.36 26.48
C GLY A 163 -2.28 -4.53 25.27
N MET A 164 -2.81 -4.81 24.08
CA MET A 164 -2.63 -3.98 22.89
C MET A 164 -3.59 -2.79 22.89
N THR A 165 -3.27 -1.75 22.14
CA THR A 165 -4.22 -0.65 21.90
C THR A 165 -5.41 -1.20 21.10
N PRO A 166 -6.66 -0.97 21.56
CA PRO A 166 -7.84 -1.33 20.77
C PRO A 166 -7.81 -0.69 19.40
N GLY A 167 -8.12 -1.49 18.38
CA GLY A 167 -8.20 -1.03 17.01
C GLY A 167 -9.44 -0.18 16.76
N ASN A 168 -9.31 0.76 15.87
CA ASN A 168 -10.41 1.54 15.31
C ASN A 168 -10.23 1.68 13.81
N ILE A 169 -11.32 1.61 13.07
CA ILE A 169 -11.38 1.94 11.65
C ILE A 169 -12.41 3.03 11.47
N GLU A 170 -11.99 4.13 10.86
CA GLU A 170 -12.90 5.16 10.38
C GLU A 170 -13.08 5.01 8.87
N VAL A 171 -14.33 4.86 8.44
CA VAL A 171 -14.69 4.68 7.02
C VAL A 171 -15.56 5.84 6.58
N THR A 172 -15.26 6.42 5.42
CA THR A 172 -16.06 7.52 4.85
C THR A 172 -16.31 7.34 3.35
N ASP A 173 -17.52 7.72 2.90
CA ASP A 173 -17.89 7.87 1.49
C ASP A 173 -17.68 9.31 0.97
N GLY A 174 -17.07 10.18 1.81
CA GLY A 174 -16.89 11.60 1.53
C GLY A 174 -18.00 12.50 2.07
N ASN A 175 -19.19 11.97 2.37
CA ASN A 175 -20.33 12.70 2.95
C ASN A 175 -20.64 12.24 4.37
N ASN A 176 -20.49 10.95 4.61
CA ASN A 176 -20.76 10.29 5.88
C ASN A 176 -19.49 9.60 6.38
N PHE A 177 -19.42 9.38 7.68
CA PHE A 177 -18.36 8.58 8.28
C PHE A 177 -18.92 7.57 9.28
N MET A 178 -18.21 6.48 9.48
CA MET A 178 -18.56 5.43 10.43
C MET A 178 -17.31 4.91 11.13
N ASP A 179 -17.36 4.87 12.47
CA ASP A 179 -16.35 4.23 13.30
C ASP A 179 -16.69 2.77 13.56
N ILE A 180 -15.74 1.86 13.32
CA ILE A 180 -15.84 0.44 13.63
C ILE A 180 -14.79 0.11 14.69
N THR A 181 -15.26 -0.17 15.90
CA THR A 181 -14.40 -0.41 17.09
C THR A 181 -14.50 -1.84 17.64
N GLN A 182 -15.44 -2.64 17.14
CA GLN A 182 -15.67 -4.01 17.60
C GLN A 182 -15.24 -5.02 16.53
N PRO A 183 -14.40 -6.00 16.85
CA PRO A 183 -14.05 -7.08 15.94
C PRO A 183 -15.27 -7.84 15.44
N GLY A 184 -15.27 -8.20 14.16
CA GLY A 184 -16.37 -8.85 13.48
C GLY A 184 -17.46 -7.92 12.96
N PHE A 185 -17.43 -6.62 13.36
CA PHE A 185 -18.31 -5.62 12.77
C PHE A 185 -17.76 -5.16 11.42
N PHE A 186 -18.66 -4.75 10.54
CA PHE A 186 -18.32 -4.34 9.19
C PHE A 186 -19.17 -3.16 8.72
N SER A 187 -18.66 -2.45 7.74
CA SER A 187 -19.38 -1.45 6.95
C SER A 187 -19.46 -1.88 5.49
N VAL A 188 -20.57 -1.58 4.86
CA VAL A 188 -20.75 -1.70 3.41
C VAL A 188 -20.95 -0.30 2.87
N ILE A 189 -20.05 0.10 1.97
CA ILE A 189 -20.08 1.41 1.33
C ILE A 189 -20.52 1.20 -0.11
N THR A 190 -21.51 1.96 -0.53
CA THR A 190 -22.06 1.90 -1.90
C THR A 190 -22.11 3.30 -2.48
N ASN A 191 -21.85 3.42 -3.79
CA ASN A 191 -22.08 4.64 -4.55
C ASN A 191 -23.57 4.85 -4.84
#